data_86d69805bd7dd230a96bf98ec99ed68a
#
_entry.id   86d69805bd7dd230a96bf98ec99ed68a
#
_cell.length_a   1.000
_cell.length_b   1.000
_cell.length_c   1.000
_cell.angle_alpha   90.00
_cell.angle_beta   90.00
_cell.angle_gamma   90.00
#
_symmetry.space_group_name_H-M   'P 1'
#
loop_
_entity.id
_entity.type
_entity.pdbx_description
1 polymer ?
#
loop_
_entity_poly.entity_id
_entity_poly.type
_entity_poly.pdbx_seq_one_letter_code
_entity_poly.pdbx_strand_id
1 'polypeptide(L)'
;MDTSNENPPLSENEIPAVADQVPDSVLDGVTEQANVDDLQDSADAYSGWHSLLEMFKRPGIGIALVWIVVLIAEQVVVTIGAVVLAVIGIVLSGQPMNGPNISKTMEASLESWMLPVISFSTMAFAFVAVVLLFGRQTARCMGFRGMTVTQTATILLLALPMAVLTSEFANLVSHLFPKLEMPEIFANFAKQPALLVFCAGCLFPGVGEELFFRGFLSRGLVSRHGVVWGTFFTAFLFGAVHLHPIQASGAFFLGLTLQMVFLTTQSLWGAILLHTANNALAFAAMLYGELMPIPGFTMASETEIMHSPPLLVLVAALTVGMMSFVLHQTRTQWLLPDGKVWSRGFVTSEGPPLDTEAKCVAPWIGLRELVGACVMYAAFLLTLVYYIES
;
A
#
# COMPACT_ATOMS: atom_id res chain seq x y z
N MET A 1 -12.18 -40.38 -42.77
CA MET A 1 -10.96 -40.95 -42.18
C MET A 1 -10.79 -40.34 -40.80
N ASP A 2 -11.20 -41.11 -39.97
CA ASP A 2 -11.31 -41.21 -38.55
C ASP A 2 -9.91 -41.24 -37.88
N THR A 3 -9.66 -40.40 -36.90
CA THR A 3 -8.67 -40.68 -35.83
C THR A 3 -9.11 -39.94 -34.58
N SER A 4 -9.90 -40.65 -33.78
CA SER A 4 -10.10 -40.45 -32.35
C SER A 4 -8.77 -40.51 -31.63
N ASN A 5 -8.44 -39.47 -30.85
CA ASN A 5 -7.38 -39.47 -29.89
C ASN A 5 -8.00 -39.45 -28.47
N GLU A 6 -8.34 -40.65 -27.99
CA GLU A 6 -8.72 -40.88 -26.61
C GLU A 6 -7.46 -40.82 -25.70
N ASN A 7 -7.45 -39.90 -24.74
CA ASN A 7 -6.50 -39.93 -23.65
C ASN A 7 -6.83 -41.11 -22.71
N PRO A 8 -5.84 -41.90 -22.27
CA PRO A 8 -6.08 -42.98 -21.32
C PRO A 8 -6.43 -42.41 -19.93
N PRO A 9 -7.26 -43.13 -19.16
CA PRO A 9 -7.63 -42.72 -17.81
C PRO A 9 -6.40 -42.77 -16.88
N LEU A 10 -6.25 -41.70 -16.04
CA LEU A 10 -5.27 -41.63 -14.99
C LEU A 10 -5.47 -42.78 -13.98
N SER A 11 -4.44 -43.55 -13.73
CA SER A 11 -4.43 -44.64 -12.76
C SER A 11 -4.59 -44.13 -11.32
N GLU A 12 -5.46 -44.76 -10.54
CA GLU A 12 -5.82 -44.44 -9.15
C GLU A 12 -4.70 -44.69 -8.09
N ASN A 13 -3.42 -44.71 -8.43
CA ASN A 13 -2.36 -45.14 -7.54
C ASN A 13 -1.20 -44.14 -7.41
N GLU A 14 -1.44 -42.83 -7.21
CA GLU A 14 -0.38 -41.94 -6.73
C GLU A 14 -0.97 -40.88 -5.77
N ILE A 15 -1.50 -41.33 -4.63
CA ILE A 15 -1.57 -40.49 -3.44
C ILE A 15 -0.29 -40.81 -2.64
N PRO A 16 0.69 -39.91 -2.53
CA PRO A 16 1.83 -40.13 -1.67
C PRO A 16 1.33 -40.29 -0.22
N ALA A 17 1.66 -41.38 0.42
CA ALA A 17 1.34 -41.63 1.81
C ALA A 17 1.91 -40.48 2.66
N VAL A 18 1.07 -39.88 3.49
CA VAL A 18 1.40 -38.79 4.44
C VAL A 18 2.44 -39.27 5.50
N ALA A 19 2.81 -40.55 5.50
CA ALA A 19 3.69 -41.16 6.48
C ALA A 19 5.16 -40.68 6.44
N ASP A 20 5.63 -40.08 5.34
CA ASP A 20 7.06 -39.72 5.20
C ASP A 20 7.41 -38.28 5.65
N GLN A 21 6.50 -37.57 6.30
CA GLN A 21 6.77 -36.19 6.73
C GLN A 21 6.76 -35.96 8.26
N VAL A 22 6.68 -37.03 9.05
CA VAL A 22 6.80 -36.91 10.52
C VAL A 22 8.27 -37.12 10.88
N PRO A 23 8.97 -36.16 11.50
CA PRO A 23 10.35 -36.38 11.95
C PRO A 23 10.43 -37.52 12.96
N ASP A 24 11.39 -38.39 12.81
CA ASP A 24 11.62 -39.54 13.70
C ASP A 24 11.75 -39.18 15.19
N SER A 25 12.12 -37.93 15.49
CA SER A 25 12.20 -37.39 16.85
C SER A 25 10.83 -37.27 17.57
N VAL A 26 9.72 -37.45 16.87
CA VAL A 26 8.35 -37.39 17.46
C VAL A 26 7.92 -38.85 17.83
N LEU A 27 8.55 -39.86 17.25
CA LEU A 27 8.18 -41.27 17.49
C LEU A 27 8.87 -41.87 18.72
N ASP A 28 9.99 -41.33 19.17
CA ASP A 28 10.74 -41.86 20.31
C ASP A 28 10.16 -41.52 21.71
N GLY A 29 9.09 -40.70 21.77
CA GLY A 29 8.44 -40.29 23.02
C GLY A 29 7.08 -40.92 23.31
N VAL A 30 6.57 -41.81 22.44
CA VAL A 30 5.23 -42.40 22.57
C VAL A 30 5.33 -43.87 22.98
N THR A 31 5.70 -44.12 24.24
CA THR A 31 5.41 -45.38 24.92
C THR A 31 4.28 -45.10 25.92
N GLU A 32 3.07 -45.23 25.45
CA GLU A 32 1.84 -45.65 26.14
C GLU A 32 0.64 -45.28 25.32
N GLN A 33 -0.04 -46.29 24.79
CA GLN A 33 -1.42 -46.28 24.24
C GLN A 33 -2.08 -44.91 24.00
N ALA A 34 -1.45 -44.07 23.17
CA ALA A 34 -2.19 -42.94 22.56
C ALA A 34 -3.25 -43.52 21.63
N ASN A 35 -4.52 -43.21 21.89
CA ASN A 35 -5.62 -43.67 21.11
C ASN A 35 -5.45 -43.17 19.68
N VAL A 36 -5.61 -44.05 18.68
CA VAL A 36 -5.48 -43.66 17.25
C VAL A 36 -6.40 -42.48 16.91
N ASP A 37 -7.54 -42.39 17.60
CA ASP A 37 -8.49 -41.30 17.46
C ASP A 37 -7.89 -39.94 17.90
N ASP A 38 -7.08 -39.90 18.97
CA ASP A 38 -6.41 -38.67 19.45
C ASP A 38 -5.32 -38.19 18.47
N LEU A 39 -4.65 -39.10 17.77
CA LEU A 39 -3.67 -38.78 16.72
C LEU A 39 -4.38 -38.28 15.45
N GLN A 40 -5.53 -38.84 15.11
CA GLN A 40 -6.33 -38.42 13.98
C GLN A 40 -6.94 -37.04 14.23
N ASP A 41 -7.53 -36.80 15.41
CA ASP A 41 -8.05 -35.49 15.83
C ASP A 41 -6.94 -34.43 15.87
N SER A 42 -5.74 -34.78 16.32
CA SER A 42 -4.59 -33.86 16.31
C SER A 42 -4.08 -33.54 14.90
N ALA A 43 -4.08 -34.51 13.99
CA ALA A 43 -3.71 -34.31 12.59
C ALA A 43 -4.76 -33.48 11.85
N ASP A 44 -6.06 -33.70 12.10
CA ASP A 44 -7.16 -32.93 11.53
C ASP A 44 -7.20 -31.51 12.08
N ALA A 45 -6.95 -31.32 13.38
CA ALA A 45 -6.78 -30.01 13.98
C ALA A 45 -5.58 -29.26 13.39
N TYR A 46 -4.43 -29.93 13.21
CA TYR A 46 -3.23 -29.36 12.58
C TYR A 46 -3.50 -28.97 11.12
N SER A 47 -4.20 -29.80 10.35
CA SER A 47 -4.60 -29.50 8.98
C SER A 47 -5.58 -28.32 8.91
N GLY A 48 -6.51 -28.24 9.86
CA GLY A 48 -7.46 -27.13 10.02
C GLY A 48 -6.76 -25.80 10.31
N TRP A 49 -5.80 -25.79 11.26
CA TRP A 49 -5.01 -24.60 11.56
C TRP A 49 -4.14 -24.14 10.38
N HIS A 50 -3.54 -25.08 9.64
CA HIS A 50 -2.77 -24.78 8.44
C HIS A 50 -3.64 -24.13 7.35
N SER A 51 -4.85 -24.64 7.11
CA SER A 51 -5.77 -24.09 6.14
C SER A 51 -6.28 -22.69 6.54
N LEU A 52 -6.57 -22.48 7.82
CA LEU A 52 -6.92 -21.17 8.36
C LEU A 52 -5.78 -20.17 8.20
N LEU A 53 -4.55 -20.56 8.57
CA LEU A 53 -3.38 -19.68 8.44
C LEU A 53 -3.14 -19.27 6.97
N GLU A 54 -3.28 -20.20 6.03
CA GLU A 54 -3.17 -19.86 4.60
C GLU A 54 -4.29 -18.94 4.12
N MET A 55 -5.51 -19.05 4.66
CA MET A 55 -6.57 -18.07 4.40
C MET A 55 -6.20 -16.67 4.90
N PHE A 56 -5.59 -16.56 6.09
CA PHE A 56 -5.13 -15.27 6.63
C PHE A 56 -3.95 -14.71 5.85
N LYS A 57 -3.04 -15.53 5.34
CA LYS A 57 -1.90 -15.11 4.50
C LYS A 57 -2.32 -14.65 3.10
N ARG A 58 -3.46 -15.14 2.57
CA ARG A 58 -4.01 -14.77 1.26
C ARG A 58 -5.49 -14.42 1.39
N PRO A 59 -5.79 -13.25 1.99
CA PRO A 59 -7.16 -12.89 2.33
C PRO A 59 -8.02 -12.72 1.07
N GLY A 60 -9.23 -13.32 1.09
CA GLY A 60 -10.33 -12.90 0.24
C GLY A 60 -10.99 -11.64 0.83
N ILE A 61 -12.02 -11.09 0.15
CA ILE A 61 -12.68 -9.84 0.56
C ILE A 61 -13.15 -9.90 2.02
N GLY A 62 -13.80 -10.99 2.45
CA GLY A 62 -14.29 -11.11 3.83
C GLY A 62 -13.18 -11.01 4.88
N ILE A 63 -12.06 -11.73 4.67
CA ILE A 63 -10.91 -11.67 5.59
C ILE A 63 -10.18 -10.34 5.48
N ALA A 64 -10.11 -9.75 4.29
CA ALA A 64 -9.55 -8.41 4.12
C ALA A 64 -10.35 -7.37 4.93
N LEU A 65 -11.68 -7.45 4.95
CA LEU A 65 -12.53 -6.58 5.78
C LEU A 65 -12.27 -6.80 7.27
N VAL A 66 -12.08 -8.05 7.73
CA VAL A 66 -11.69 -8.33 9.13
C VAL A 66 -10.36 -7.63 9.46
N TRP A 67 -9.35 -7.72 8.58
CA TRP A 67 -8.07 -7.04 8.77
C TRP A 67 -8.20 -5.51 8.79
N ILE A 68 -9.09 -4.93 7.97
CA ILE A 68 -9.39 -3.49 8.01
C ILE A 68 -10.02 -3.11 9.35
N VAL A 69 -10.97 -3.90 9.86
CA VAL A 69 -11.57 -3.66 11.18
C VAL A 69 -10.52 -3.73 12.29
N VAL A 70 -9.59 -4.71 12.21
CA VAL A 70 -8.49 -4.84 13.19
C VAL A 70 -7.55 -3.62 13.12
N LEU A 71 -7.23 -3.15 11.91
CA LEU A 71 -6.41 -1.95 11.73
C LEU A 71 -7.08 -0.70 12.30
N ILE A 72 -8.38 -0.49 12.03
CA ILE A 72 -9.14 0.63 12.59
C ILE A 72 -9.23 0.52 14.12
N ALA A 73 -9.47 -0.67 14.65
CA ALA A 73 -9.52 -0.90 16.09
C ALA A 73 -8.16 -0.59 16.76
N GLU A 74 -7.06 -0.96 16.13
CA GLU A 74 -5.70 -0.60 16.57
C GLU A 74 -5.55 0.92 16.66
N GLN A 75 -5.90 1.67 15.62
CA GLN A 75 -5.83 3.13 15.61
C GLN A 75 -6.70 3.78 16.70
N VAL A 76 -7.91 3.26 16.92
CA VAL A 76 -8.79 3.73 18.00
C VAL A 76 -8.16 3.51 19.37
N VAL A 77 -7.62 2.31 19.64
CA VAL A 77 -6.95 1.97 20.90
C VAL A 77 -5.74 2.86 21.14
N VAL A 78 -4.92 3.07 20.12
CA VAL A 78 -3.73 3.94 20.18
C VAL A 78 -4.13 5.39 20.44
N THR A 79 -5.16 5.89 19.76
CA THR A 79 -5.67 7.25 19.97
C THR A 79 -6.19 7.44 21.40
N ILE A 80 -6.97 6.49 21.92
CA ILE A 80 -7.46 6.52 23.32
C ILE A 80 -6.25 6.51 24.27
N GLY A 81 -5.28 5.65 24.04
CA GLY A 81 -4.05 5.58 24.85
C GLY A 81 -3.28 6.91 24.83
N ALA A 82 -3.12 7.55 23.68
CA ALA A 82 -2.46 8.84 23.54
C ALA A 82 -3.21 9.94 24.31
N VAL A 83 -4.54 9.99 24.23
CA VAL A 83 -5.39 10.92 24.99
C VAL A 83 -5.22 10.70 26.50
N VAL A 84 -5.27 9.46 26.95
CA VAL A 84 -5.08 9.12 28.38
C VAL A 84 -3.72 9.57 28.88
N LEU A 85 -2.65 9.31 28.11
CA LEU A 85 -1.29 9.73 28.47
C LEU A 85 -1.17 11.26 28.49
N ALA A 86 -1.80 11.97 27.56
CA ALA A 86 -1.83 13.44 27.56
C ALA A 86 -2.52 13.98 28.84
N VAL A 87 -3.67 13.41 29.21
CA VAL A 87 -4.39 13.77 30.46
C VAL A 87 -3.52 13.50 31.70
N ILE A 88 -2.87 12.32 31.76
CA ILE A 88 -1.96 12.00 32.88
C ILE A 88 -0.81 13.01 32.93
N GLY A 89 -0.22 13.38 31.80
CA GLY A 89 0.84 14.40 31.72
C GLY A 89 0.39 15.75 32.26
N ILE A 90 -0.83 16.20 31.93
CA ILE A 90 -1.42 17.43 32.45
C ILE A 90 -1.59 17.36 33.97
N VAL A 91 -2.12 16.25 34.50
CA VAL A 91 -2.31 16.04 35.92
C VAL A 91 -0.97 16.07 36.67
N LEU A 92 0.05 15.39 36.17
CA LEU A 92 1.39 15.31 36.77
C LEU A 92 2.15 16.62 36.68
N SER A 93 1.85 17.51 35.72
CA SER A 93 2.48 18.83 35.61
C SER A 93 2.06 19.82 36.72
N GLY A 94 1.04 19.46 37.52
CA GLY A 94 0.54 20.32 38.60
C GLY A 94 -0.16 21.60 38.11
N GLN A 95 -0.46 21.70 36.82
CA GLN A 95 -1.20 22.83 36.28
C GLN A 95 -2.63 22.87 36.82
N PRO A 96 -3.18 24.07 37.07
CA PRO A 96 -4.54 24.17 37.60
C PRO A 96 -5.53 23.57 36.60
N MET A 97 -6.30 22.59 37.07
CA MET A 97 -7.34 21.86 36.34
C MET A 97 -8.58 22.73 36.09
N ASN A 98 -8.41 23.91 35.47
CA ASN A 98 -9.52 24.74 35.02
C ASN A 98 -9.81 24.44 33.54
N GLY A 99 -11.11 24.35 33.17
CA GLY A 99 -11.56 23.86 31.85
C GLY A 99 -10.85 24.48 30.63
N PRO A 100 -10.64 25.80 30.56
CA PRO A 100 -9.97 26.42 29.40
C PRO A 100 -8.48 26.05 29.24
N ASN A 101 -7.77 25.78 30.34
CA ASN A 101 -6.35 25.41 30.30
C ASN A 101 -6.19 23.92 29.90
N ILE A 102 -7.08 23.06 30.38
CA ILE A 102 -7.07 21.64 30.03
C ILE A 102 -7.36 21.46 28.53
N SER A 103 -8.41 22.13 28.01
CA SER A 103 -8.77 21.99 26.59
C SER A 103 -7.63 22.46 25.69
N LYS A 104 -7.06 23.63 25.93
CA LYS A 104 -5.94 24.15 25.13
C LYS A 104 -4.69 23.28 25.18
N THR A 105 -4.32 22.79 26.38
CA THR A 105 -3.11 21.94 26.51
C THR A 105 -3.35 20.57 25.88
N MET A 106 -4.54 20.01 26.00
CA MET A 106 -4.91 18.75 25.38
C MET A 106 -4.97 18.89 23.85
N GLU A 107 -5.58 19.95 23.35
CA GLU A 107 -5.65 20.27 21.94
C GLU A 107 -4.24 20.41 21.33
N ALA A 108 -3.38 21.25 21.91
CA ALA A 108 -2.00 21.42 21.47
C ALA A 108 -1.17 20.11 21.52
N SER A 109 -1.39 19.28 22.54
CA SER A 109 -0.71 17.98 22.67
C SER A 109 -1.19 17.00 21.59
N LEU A 110 -2.50 16.91 21.37
CA LEU A 110 -3.09 16.04 20.36
C LEU A 110 -2.68 16.47 18.93
N GLU A 111 -2.70 17.77 18.65
CA GLU A 111 -2.25 18.31 17.36
C GLU A 111 -0.79 18.00 17.05
N SER A 112 0.09 18.00 18.05
CA SER A 112 1.52 17.78 17.85
C SER A 112 1.89 16.29 17.73
N TRP A 113 1.27 15.40 18.52
CA TRP A 113 1.72 14.02 18.69
C TRP A 113 0.79 12.96 18.14
N MET A 114 -0.48 13.27 17.87
CA MET A 114 -1.45 12.29 17.44
C MET A 114 -1.09 11.66 16.09
N LEU A 115 -0.76 12.45 15.08
CA LEU A 115 -0.36 11.93 13.76
C LEU A 115 0.94 11.11 13.83
N PRO A 116 2.03 11.56 14.49
CA PRO A 116 3.23 10.74 14.69
C PRO A 116 2.95 9.40 15.37
N VAL A 117 2.14 9.39 16.42
CA VAL A 117 1.83 8.18 17.18
C VAL A 117 1.00 7.21 16.33
N ILE A 118 -0.06 7.68 15.66
CA ILE A 118 -0.90 6.84 14.78
C ILE A 118 -0.07 6.29 13.63
N SER A 119 0.69 7.12 12.92
CA SER A 119 1.48 6.69 11.76
C SER A 119 2.55 5.66 12.14
N PHE A 120 3.24 5.87 13.27
CA PHE A 120 4.23 4.91 13.77
C PHE A 120 3.58 3.61 14.21
N SER A 121 2.45 3.67 14.93
CA SER A 121 1.75 2.46 15.40
C SER A 121 1.20 1.63 14.24
N THR A 122 0.61 2.27 13.23
CA THR A 122 0.16 1.61 12.01
C THR A 122 1.31 0.91 11.28
N MET A 123 2.46 1.58 11.13
CA MET A 123 3.65 0.97 10.54
C MET A 123 4.15 -0.22 11.38
N ALA A 124 4.22 -0.07 12.70
CA ALA A 124 4.65 -1.13 13.60
C ALA A 124 3.67 -2.32 13.58
N PHE A 125 2.36 -2.06 13.60
CA PHE A 125 1.32 -3.08 13.46
C PHE A 125 1.45 -3.85 12.15
N ALA A 126 1.57 -3.16 11.02
CA ALA A 126 1.74 -3.80 9.72
C ALA A 126 2.99 -4.69 9.68
N PHE A 127 4.11 -4.18 10.21
CA PHE A 127 5.36 -4.95 10.28
C PHE A 127 5.23 -6.20 11.16
N VAL A 128 4.68 -6.06 12.36
CA VAL A 128 4.46 -7.19 13.28
C VAL A 128 3.52 -8.22 12.66
N ALA A 129 2.40 -7.78 12.07
CA ALA A 129 1.44 -8.66 11.43
C ALA A 129 2.07 -9.50 10.32
N VAL A 130 2.84 -8.88 9.40
CA VAL A 130 3.47 -9.63 8.30
C VAL A 130 4.61 -10.53 8.78
N VAL A 131 5.37 -10.12 9.80
CA VAL A 131 6.43 -10.97 10.38
C VAL A 131 5.83 -12.19 11.07
N LEU A 132 4.75 -12.03 11.82
CA LEU A 132 4.06 -13.15 12.46
C LEU A 132 3.43 -14.11 11.45
N LEU A 133 2.87 -13.60 10.34
CA LEU A 133 2.24 -14.43 9.31
C LEU A 133 3.26 -15.15 8.42
N PHE A 134 4.36 -14.50 8.06
CA PHE A 134 5.30 -15.00 7.03
C PHE A 134 6.68 -15.39 7.57
N GLY A 135 7.00 -15.03 8.81
CA GLY A 135 8.25 -15.36 9.46
C GLY A 135 9.48 -15.00 8.63
N ARG A 136 10.39 -15.94 8.41
CA ARG A 136 11.62 -15.76 7.62
C ARG A 136 11.36 -15.45 6.13
N GLN A 137 10.18 -15.71 5.62
CA GLN A 137 9.83 -15.47 4.22
C GLN A 137 9.26 -14.07 3.98
N THR A 138 9.11 -13.24 5.03
CA THR A 138 8.51 -11.90 4.96
C THR A 138 9.08 -11.07 3.81
N ALA A 139 10.39 -10.90 3.73
CA ALA A 139 11.02 -10.06 2.71
C ALA A 139 10.72 -10.54 1.28
N ARG A 140 10.74 -11.86 1.05
CA ARG A 140 10.43 -12.46 -0.25
C ARG A 140 8.95 -12.30 -0.60
N CYS A 141 8.09 -12.62 0.35
CA CYS A 141 6.65 -12.57 0.14
C CYS A 141 6.12 -11.15 -0.07
N MET A 142 6.66 -10.17 0.65
CA MET A 142 6.27 -8.77 0.52
C MET A 142 6.86 -8.08 -0.72
N GLY A 143 7.82 -8.69 -1.38
CA GLY A 143 8.43 -8.12 -2.58
C GLY A 143 9.45 -7.02 -2.30
N PHE A 144 10.23 -7.12 -1.22
CA PHE A 144 11.38 -6.24 -0.98
C PHE A 144 12.51 -6.54 -1.97
N ARG A 145 12.36 -6.03 -3.21
CA ARG A 145 13.32 -6.21 -4.31
C ARG A 145 13.79 -4.87 -4.84
N GLY A 146 15.03 -4.84 -5.34
CA GLY A 146 15.53 -3.67 -6.06
C GLY A 146 14.77 -3.42 -7.36
N MET A 147 14.83 -2.19 -7.81
CA MET A 147 14.26 -1.73 -9.08
C MET A 147 15.38 -1.29 -10.03
N THR A 148 15.10 -1.25 -11.33
CA THR A 148 16.01 -0.63 -12.30
C THR A 148 16.00 0.88 -12.15
N VAL A 149 17.08 1.53 -12.64
CA VAL A 149 17.15 3.00 -12.68
C VAL A 149 15.98 3.60 -13.47
N THR A 150 15.59 2.96 -14.58
CA THR A 150 14.43 3.39 -15.38
C THR A 150 13.15 3.35 -14.58
N GLN A 151 12.87 2.25 -13.86
CA GLN A 151 11.68 2.14 -13.02
C GLN A 151 11.67 3.19 -11.91
N THR A 152 12.80 3.36 -11.21
CA THR A 152 12.94 4.35 -10.13
C THR A 152 12.74 5.77 -10.64
N ALA A 153 13.38 6.15 -11.75
CA ALA A 153 13.21 7.46 -12.35
C ALA A 153 11.77 7.71 -12.81
N THR A 154 11.14 6.72 -13.45
CA THR A 154 9.74 6.84 -13.89
C THR A 154 8.79 7.02 -12.71
N ILE A 155 9.00 6.33 -11.59
CA ILE A 155 8.20 6.47 -10.37
C ILE A 155 8.36 7.87 -9.76
N LEU A 156 9.57 8.38 -9.70
CA LEU A 156 9.81 9.74 -9.18
C LEU A 156 9.17 10.82 -10.08
N LEU A 157 9.27 10.66 -11.40
CA LEU A 157 8.61 11.56 -12.35
C LEU A 157 7.08 11.44 -12.31
N LEU A 158 6.54 10.27 -11.97
CA LEU A 158 5.11 10.04 -11.81
C LEU A 158 4.51 10.80 -10.61
N ALA A 159 5.30 11.08 -9.57
CA ALA A 159 4.80 11.64 -8.32
C ALA A 159 4.09 13.00 -8.51
N LEU A 160 4.69 13.94 -9.25
CA LEU A 160 4.14 15.29 -9.39
C LEU A 160 2.84 15.33 -10.21
N PRO A 161 2.74 14.75 -11.43
CA PRO A 161 1.47 14.73 -12.15
C PRO A 161 0.39 13.91 -11.41
N MET A 162 0.78 12.88 -10.66
CA MET A 162 -0.15 12.12 -9.82
C MET A 162 -0.68 12.97 -8.66
N ALA A 163 0.17 13.78 -8.04
CA ALA A 163 -0.24 14.69 -6.97
C ALA A 163 -1.26 15.73 -7.48
N VAL A 164 -1.09 16.27 -8.69
CA VAL A 164 -2.10 17.15 -9.33
C VAL A 164 -3.44 16.44 -9.48
N LEU A 165 -3.45 15.19 -9.95
CA LEU A 165 -4.69 14.44 -10.14
C LEU A 165 -5.38 14.10 -8.82
N THR A 166 -4.63 13.65 -7.81
CA THR A 166 -5.20 13.31 -6.49
C THR A 166 -5.76 14.55 -5.78
N SER A 167 -5.08 15.70 -5.92
CA SER A 167 -5.56 16.96 -5.39
C SER A 167 -6.85 17.39 -6.07
N GLU A 168 -6.92 17.35 -7.40
CA GLU A 168 -8.13 17.71 -8.14
C GLU A 168 -9.32 16.80 -7.80
N PHE A 169 -9.05 15.51 -7.58
CA PHE A 169 -10.08 14.57 -7.11
C PHE A 169 -10.60 14.94 -5.72
N ALA A 170 -9.72 15.32 -4.82
CA ALA A 170 -10.09 15.81 -3.49
C ALA A 170 -10.90 17.10 -3.58
N ASN A 171 -10.50 18.05 -4.45
CA ASN A 171 -11.20 19.30 -4.70
C ASN A 171 -12.61 19.06 -5.27
N LEU A 172 -12.78 18.11 -6.19
CA LEU A 172 -14.07 17.73 -6.73
C LEU A 172 -15.01 17.20 -5.64
N VAL A 173 -14.52 16.37 -4.73
CA VAL A 173 -15.31 15.86 -3.60
C VAL A 173 -15.64 16.98 -2.63
N SER A 174 -14.70 17.89 -2.34
CA SER A 174 -14.95 19.08 -1.53
C SER A 174 -16.03 20.01 -2.15
N HIS A 175 -16.00 20.16 -3.47
CA HIS A 175 -17.03 20.93 -4.19
C HIS A 175 -18.42 20.28 -4.11
N LEU A 176 -18.49 18.95 -4.23
CA LEU A 176 -19.75 18.20 -4.10
C LEU A 176 -20.29 18.17 -2.67
N PHE A 177 -19.43 18.28 -1.68
CA PHE A 177 -19.75 18.23 -0.26
C PHE A 177 -19.14 19.41 0.52
N PRO A 178 -19.60 20.65 0.28
CA PRO A 178 -18.97 21.86 0.81
C PRO A 178 -19.01 22.01 2.34
N LYS A 179 -19.73 21.13 3.04
CA LYS A 179 -19.75 21.06 4.51
C LYS A 179 -18.67 20.16 5.10
N LEU A 180 -17.93 19.42 4.23
CA LEU A 180 -16.82 18.59 4.65
C LEU A 180 -15.53 19.40 4.54
N GLU A 181 -15.00 19.80 5.67
CA GLU A 181 -13.73 20.50 5.75
C GLU A 181 -12.60 19.50 6.05
N MET A 182 -11.41 19.72 5.49
CA MET A 182 -10.25 18.92 5.86
C MET A 182 -9.90 19.18 7.33
N PRO A 183 -9.59 18.14 8.11
CA PRO A 183 -9.24 18.31 9.51
C PRO A 183 -8.02 19.22 9.68
N GLU A 184 -8.15 20.26 10.51
CA GLU A 184 -7.08 21.25 10.81
C GLU A 184 -5.80 20.59 11.33
N ILE A 185 -5.91 19.38 11.89
CA ILE A 185 -4.76 18.63 12.40
C ILE A 185 -3.64 18.48 11.37
N PHE A 186 -3.96 18.35 10.07
CA PHE A 186 -2.94 18.24 9.02
C PHE A 186 -2.19 19.56 8.82
N ALA A 187 -2.92 20.70 8.80
CA ALA A 187 -2.33 22.02 8.67
C ALA A 187 -1.46 22.38 9.89
N ASN A 188 -1.92 22.02 11.10
CA ASN A 188 -1.16 22.24 12.33
C ASN A 188 0.04 21.32 12.44
N PHE A 189 -0.10 20.05 12.02
CA PHE A 189 1.02 19.12 11.97
C PHE A 189 2.07 19.53 10.94
N ALA A 190 1.69 20.10 9.80
CA ALA A 190 2.62 20.59 8.79
C ALA A 190 3.60 21.65 9.35
N LYS A 191 3.21 22.42 10.38
CA LYS A 191 4.06 23.42 11.04
C LYS A 191 5.11 22.82 11.99
N GLN A 192 5.08 21.51 12.24
CA GLN A 192 6.06 20.82 13.07
C GLN A 192 7.44 20.75 12.39
N PRO A 193 8.54 20.40 13.10
CA PRO A 193 9.86 20.28 12.49
C PRO A 193 9.83 19.37 11.24
N ALA A 194 10.47 19.82 10.16
CA ALA A 194 10.40 19.17 8.85
C ALA A 194 10.75 17.67 8.88
N LEU A 195 11.72 17.27 9.73
CA LEU A 195 12.08 15.86 9.90
C LEU A 195 10.92 15.06 10.51
N LEU A 196 10.19 15.61 11.48
CA LEU A 196 9.03 14.95 12.09
C LEU A 196 7.89 14.82 11.09
N VAL A 197 7.61 15.89 10.32
CA VAL A 197 6.61 15.88 9.25
C VAL A 197 6.96 14.85 8.18
N PHE A 198 8.22 14.80 7.74
CA PHE A 198 8.67 13.81 6.77
C PHE A 198 8.55 12.38 7.31
N CYS A 199 9.03 12.12 8.52
CA CYS A 199 8.94 10.76 9.08
C CYS A 199 7.49 10.32 9.31
N ALA A 200 6.71 11.12 10.03
CA ALA A 200 5.38 10.72 10.48
C ALA A 200 4.27 11.01 9.48
N GLY A 201 4.43 12.05 8.63
CA GLY A 201 3.45 12.39 7.60
C GLY A 201 3.69 11.68 6.26
N CYS A 202 4.94 11.28 5.97
CA CYS A 202 5.28 10.74 4.66
C CYS A 202 5.86 9.32 4.71
N LEU A 203 6.93 9.12 5.48
CA LEU A 203 7.67 7.85 5.45
C LEU A 203 6.95 6.72 6.19
N PHE A 204 6.46 6.96 7.42
CA PHE A 204 5.78 5.92 8.19
C PHE A 204 4.48 5.46 7.53
N PRO A 205 3.59 6.35 7.04
CA PRO A 205 2.45 5.93 6.24
C PRO A 205 2.88 5.20 4.97
N GLY A 206 3.84 5.77 4.21
CA GLY A 206 4.35 5.15 2.99
C GLY A 206 4.89 3.73 3.19
N VAL A 207 5.55 3.45 4.31
CA VAL A 207 6.05 2.10 4.63
C VAL A 207 4.93 1.21 5.18
N GLY A 208 4.21 1.67 6.21
CA GLY A 208 3.24 0.85 6.94
C GLY A 208 2.04 0.48 6.09
N GLU A 209 1.47 1.44 5.39
CA GLU A 209 0.30 1.23 4.54
C GLU A 209 0.66 0.40 3.30
N GLU A 210 1.81 0.64 2.66
CA GLU A 210 2.22 -0.17 1.53
C GLU A 210 2.52 -1.62 1.94
N LEU A 211 3.15 -1.83 3.08
CA LEU A 211 3.38 -3.16 3.62
C LEU A 211 2.06 -3.90 3.87
N PHE A 212 1.07 -3.21 4.44
CA PHE A 212 -0.24 -3.78 4.74
C PHE A 212 -1.08 -3.98 3.48
N PHE A 213 -1.21 -2.98 2.62
CA PHE A 213 -2.09 -3.05 1.45
C PHE A 213 -1.45 -3.80 0.28
N ARG A 214 -0.23 -3.44 -0.14
CA ARG A 214 0.41 -4.03 -1.34
C ARG A 214 1.18 -5.29 -1.00
N GLY A 215 1.93 -5.26 0.08
CA GLY A 215 2.67 -6.43 0.55
C GLY A 215 1.76 -7.56 0.99
N PHE A 216 0.68 -7.25 1.70
CA PHE A 216 -0.17 -8.25 2.34
C PHE A 216 -1.55 -8.42 1.69
N LEU A 217 -2.47 -7.45 1.80
CA LEU A 217 -3.87 -7.64 1.38
C LEU A 217 -4.00 -7.91 -0.12
N SER A 218 -3.28 -7.16 -0.97
CA SER A 218 -3.41 -7.27 -2.42
C SER A 218 -3.03 -8.66 -2.95
N ARG A 219 -2.11 -9.36 -2.28
CA ARG A 219 -1.72 -10.72 -2.66
C ARG A 219 -2.91 -11.67 -2.69
N GLY A 220 -3.74 -11.63 -1.66
CA GLY A 220 -4.95 -12.42 -1.57
C GLY A 220 -6.04 -11.96 -2.53
N LEU A 221 -6.27 -10.65 -2.58
CA LEU A 221 -7.32 -10.06 -3.42
C LEU A 221 -7.03 -10.27 -4.91
N VAL A 222 -5.79 -10.02 -5.36
CA VAL A 222 -5.40 -10.24 -6.76
C VAL A 222 -5.41 -11.73 -7.12
N SER A 223 -4.95 -12.61 -6.23
CA SER A 223 -4.95 -14.05 -6.50
C SER A 223 -6.35 -14.66 -6.61
N ARG A 224 -7.33 -14.10 -5.90
CA ARG A 224 -8.72 -14.61 -5.88
C ARG A 224 -9.64 -13.96 -6.91
N HIS A 225 -9.42 -12.67 -7.21
CA HIS A 225 -10.34 -11.88 -8.03
C HIS A 225 -9.71 -11.38 -9.34
N GLY A 226 -8.46 -11.78 -9.61
CA GLY A 226 -7.71 -11.31 -10.78
C GLY A 226 -7.16 -9.89 -10.60
N VAL A 227 -6.36 -9.45 -11.59
CA VAL A 227 -5.63 -8.17 -11.51
C VAL A 227 -6.59 -6.97 -11.40
N VAL A 228 -7.64 -6.93 -12.21
CA VAL A 228 -8.55 -5.77 -12.29
C VAL A 228 -9.32 -5.59 -10.98
N TRP A 229 -10.08 -6.61 -10.59
CA TRP A 229 -10.89 -6.54 -9.37
C TRP A 229 -10.06 -6.53 -8.10
N GLY A 230 -8.96 -7.29 -8.06
CA GLY A 230 -8.05 -7.27 -6.93
C GLY A 230 -7.42 -5.89 -6.72
N THR A 231 -7.03 -5.20 -7.82
CA THR A 231 -6.55 -3.81 -7.78
C THR A 231 -7.64 -2.86 -7.29
N PHE A 232 -8.84 -2.96 -7.85
CA PHE A 232 -9.97 -2.13 -7.44
C PHE A 232 -10.29 -2.29 -5.94
N PHE A 233 -10.45 -3.52 -5.45
CA PHE A 233 -10.75 -3.76 -4.04
C PHE A 233 -9.62 -3.31 -3.11
N THR A 234 -8.36 -3.52 -3.50
CA THR A 234 -7.22 -3.04 -2.70
C THR A 234 -7.22 -1.51 -2.60
N ALA A 235 -7.43 -0.81 -3.72
CA ALA A 235 -7.46 0.65 -3.75
C ALA A 235 -8.70 1.20 -3.03
N PHE A 236 -9.85 0.54 -3.15
CA PHE A 236 -11.07 0.92 -2.45
C PHE A 236 -10.91 0.82 -0.93
N LEU A 237 -10.37 -0.31 -0.44
CA LEU A 237 -10.10 -0.50 0.99
C LEU A 237 -9.05 0.50 1.50
N PHE A 238 -8.03 0.78 0.68
CA PHE A 238 -7.02 1.79 0.98
C PHE A 238 -7.62 3.20 1.13
N GLY A 239 -8.53 3.59 0.24
CA GLY A 239 -9.29 4.84 0.40
C GLY A 239 -10.17 4.82 1.65
N ALA A 240 -10.92 3.73 1.86
CA ALA A 240 -11.91 3.62 2.93
C ALA A 240 -11.32 3.75 4.35
N VAL A 241 -10.08 3.30 4.59
CA VAL A 241 -9.45 3.42 5.93
C VAL A 241 -9.13 4.85 6.33
N HIS A 242 -9.12 5.80 5.40
CA HIS A 242 -8.91 7.21 5.72
C HIS A 242 -10.11 7.86 6.40
N LEU A 243 -11.28 7.23 6.38
CA LEU A 243 -12.53 7.62 7.05
C LEU A 243 -13.06 9.02 6.70
N HIS A 244 -12.27 9.89 6.09
CA HIS A 244 -12.65 11.23 5.66
C HIS A 244 -12.87 11.24 4.13
N PRO A 245 -14.07 11.59 3.61
CA PRO A 245 -14.42 11.41 2.20
C PRO A 245 -13.49 12.13 1.21
N ILE A 246 -13.03 13.34 1.53
CA ILE A 246 -12.10 14.10 0.68
C ILE A 246 -10.77 13.35 0.59
N GLN A 247 -10.22 12.92 1.72
CA GLN A 247 -8.96 12.19 1.77
C GLN A 247 -9.09 10.80 1.14
N ALA A 248 -10.20 10.10 1.43
CA ALA A 248 -10.50 8.78 0.88
C ALA A 248 -10.55 8.78 -0.66
N SER A 249 -11.07 9.84 -1.27
CA SER A 249 -11.16 9.97 -2.72
C SER A 249 -9.78 10.08 -3.37
N GLY A 250 -8.91 10.95 -2.88
CA GLY A 250 -7.52 11.09 -3.35
C GLY A 250 -6.72 9.80 -3.11
N ALA A 251 -6.87 9.20 -1.92
CA ALA A 251 -6.23 7.94 -1.55
C ALA A 251 -6.66 6.78 -2.46
N PHE A 252 -7.93 6.69 -2.85
CA PHE A 252 -8.40 5.68 -3.78
C PHE A 252 -7.68 5.76 -5.14
N PHE A 253 -7.57 6.96 -5.73
CA PHE A 253 -6.86 7.16 -7.01
C PHE A 253 -5.36 6.90 -6.90
N LEU A 254 -4.74 7.42 -5.85
CA LEU A 254 -3.35 7.08 -5.53
C LEU A 254 -3.21 5.56 -5.37
N GLY A 255 -4.17 4.92 -4.70
CA GLY A 255 -4.23 3.50 -4.46
C GLY A 255 -4.20 2.64 -5.72
N LEU A 256 -4.92 3.04 -6.77
CA LEU A 256 -4.88 2.37 -8.09
C LEU A 256 -3.48 2.45 -8.71
N THR A 257 -2.86 3.63 -8.65
CA THR A 257 -1.53 3.85 -9.22
C THR A 257 -0.45 3.11 -8.44
N LEU A 258 -0.49 3.13 -7.11
CA LEU A 258 0.43 2.36 -6.25
C LEU A 258 0.34 0.86 -6.51
N GLN A 259 -0.87 0.34 -6.72
CA GLN A 259 -1.05 -1.08 -7.07
C GLN A 259 -0.46 -1.40 -8.44
N MET A 260 -0.64 -0.53 -9.43
CA MET A 260 -0.03 -0.68 -10.76
C MET A 260 1.50 -0.65 -10.67
N VAL A 261 2.09 0.28 -9.92
CA VAL A 261 3.55 0.35 -9.66
C VAL A 261 4.04 -0.94 -9.03
N PHE A 262 3.36 -1.43 -8.00
CA PHE A 262 3.71 -2.69 -7.33
C PHE A 262 3.66 -3.90 -8.25
N LEU A 263 2.59 -4.03 -9.04
CA LEU A 263 2.42 -5.16 -9.97
C LEU A 263 3.42 -5.14 -11.13
N THR A 264 3.79 -3.96 -11.63
CA THR A 264 4.74 -3.83 -12.74
C THR A 264 6.20 -3.99 -12.30
N THR A 265 6.57 -3.41 -11.17
CA THR A 265 7.94 -3.52 -10.65
C THR A 265 8.17 -4.79 -9.83
N GLN A 266 7.11 -5.40 -9.34
CA GLN A 266 7.15 -6.48 -8.33
C GLN A 266 7.99 -6.09 -7.10
N SER A 267 8.09 -4.79 -6.82
CA SER A 267 8.87 -4.21 -5.74
C SER A 267 8.00 -3.36 -4.82
N LEU A 268 8.00 -3.70 -3.55
CA LEU A 268 7.33 -2.89 -2.53
C LEU A 268 7.99 -1.52 -2.38
N TRP A 269 9.31 -1.43 -2.61
CA TRP A 269 10.04 -0.15 -2.59
C TRP A 269 9.50 0.85 -3.61
N GLY A 270 8.99 0.39 -4.77
CA GLY A 270 8.39 1.27 -5.77
C GLY A 270 7.12 1.94 -5.27
N ALA A 271 6.24 1.18 -4.64
CA ALA A 271 5.02 1.71 -4.06
C ALA A 271 5.34 2.63 -2.86
N ILE A 272 6.25 2.23 -1.96
CA ILE A 272 6.72 3.06 -0.84
C ILE A 272 7.28 4.39 -1.35
N LEU A 273 8.12 4.36 -2.39
CA LEU A 273 8.73 5.56 -2.96
C LEU A 273 7.68 6.54 -3.50
N LEU A 274 6.72 6.05 -4.32
CA LEU A 274 5.67 6.88 -4.88
C LEU A 274 4.76 7.45 -3.78
N HIS A 275 4.35 6.62 -2.82
CA HIS A 275 3.49 7.04 -1.71
C HIS A 275 4.17 8.11 -0.86
N THR A 276 5.41 7.85 -0.42
CA THR A 276 6.20 8.82 0.38
C THR A 276 6.39 10.13 -0.39
N ALA A 277 6.70 10.07 -1.69
CA ALA A 277 6.87 11.26 -2.53
C ALA A 277 5.55 12.04 -2.68
N ASN A 278 4.42 11.36 -2.88
CA ASN A 278 3.10 12.00 -2.97
C ASN A 278 2.73 12.73 -1.66
N ASN A 279 2.94 12.10 -0.52
CA ASN A 279 2.68 12.72 0.78
C ASN A 279 3.64 13.89 1.04
N ALA A 280 4.93 13.76 0.65
CA ALA A 280 5.88 14.86 0.76
C ALA A 280 5.50 16.07 -0.08
N LEU A 281 4.98 15.86 -1.31
CA LEU A 281 4.45 16.94 -2.15
C LEU A 281 3.22 17.59 -1.51
N ALA A 282 2.31 16.81 -0.93
CA ALA A 282 1.12 17.34 -0.25
C ALA A 282 1.49 18.22 0.96
N PHE A 283 2.41 17.75 1.84
CA PHE A 283 2.88 18.57 2.95
C PHE A 283 3.72 19.78 2.50
N ALA A 284 4.51 19.63 1.43
CA ALA A 284 5.24 20.76 0.85
C ALA A 284 4.27 21.84 0.32
N ALA A 285 3.17 21.44 -0.31
CA ALA A 285 2.13 22.37 -0.75
C ALA A 285 1.46 23.10 0.43
N MET A 286 1.21 22.42 1.54
CA MET A 286 0.67 23.03 2.76
C MET A 286 1.64 24.04 3.37
N LEU A 287 2.95 23.76 3.34
CA LEU A 287 3.97 24.62 3.96
C LEU A 287 4.42 25.79 3.06
N TYR A 288 4.52 25.53 1.77
CA TYR A 288 5.18 26.40 0.80
C TYR A 288 4.27 26.78 -0.37
N GLY A 289 2.96 26.60 -0.23
CA GLY A 289 2.00 26.86 -1.31
C GLY A 289 2.06 28.30 -1.84
N GLU A 290 2.37 29.28 -0.99
CA GLU A 290 2.57 30.66 -1.42
C GLU A 290 3.83 30.84 -2.30
N LEU A 291 4.84 29.99 -2.12
CA LEU A 291 6.10 30.01 -2.92
C LEU A 291 5.97 29.20 -4.20
N MET A 292 5.07 28.23 -4.24
CA MET A 292 4.78 27.37 -5.39
C MET A 292 3.28 27.32 -5.62
N PRO A 293 2.68 28.38 -6.18
CA PRO A 293 1.23 28.50 -6.34
C PRO A 293 0.77 27.59 -7.51
N ILE A 294 0.78 26.28 -7.29
CA ILE A 294 0.22 25.31 -8.25
C ILE A 294 -1.32 25.37 -8.12
N PRO A 295 -2.04 25.79 -9.17
CA PRO A 295 -3.48 25.90 -9.11
C PRO A 295 -4.15 24.56 -8.75
N GLY A 296 -5.04 24.58 -7.76
CA GLY A 296 -5.72 23.40 -7.24
C GLY A 296 -4.89 22.56 -6.26
N PHE A 297 -3.63 22.93 -6.02
CA PHE A 297 -2.74 22.25 -5.08
C PHE A 297 -2.56 23.05 -3.77
N THR A 298 -2.70 24.35 -3.87
CA THR A 298 -2.69 25.23 -2.69
C THR A 298 -4.09 25.24 -2.09
N MET A 299 -4.18 24.99 -0.79
CA MET A 299 -5.40 25.23 -0.03
C MET A 299 -5.76 26.71 -0.20
N ALA A 300 -6.81 26.99 -0.94
CA ALA A 300 -7.38 28.33 -1.01
C ALA A 300 -7.72 28.80 0.41
N SER A 301 -7.76 30.13 0.59
CA SER A 301 -8.37 30.73 1.76
C SER A 301 -9.70 30.02 2.07
N GLU A 302 -10.08 29.92 3.32
CA GLU A 302 -11.23 29.17 3.90
C GLU A 302 -12.58 29.27 3.15
N THR A 303 -12.65 30.00 2.05
CA THR A 303 -13.90 30.33 1.33
C THR A 303 -13.98 29.84 -0.12
N GLU A 304 -12.89 29.48 -0.80
CA GLU A 304 -12.94 29.09 -2.22
C GLU A 304 -12.12 27.82 -2.52
N ILE A 305 -12.79 26.79 -3.02
CA ILE A 305 -12.15 25.59 -3.55
C ILE A 305 -11.54 25.96 -4.91
N MET A 306 -10.22 25.99 -5.01
CA MET A 306 -9.52 26.20 -6.28
C MET A 306 -9.36 24.89 -7.03
N HIS A 307 -9.94 24.80 -8.21
CA HIS A 307 -9.74 23.70 -9.13
C HIS A 307 -8.48 23.90 -9.97
N SER A 308 -7.80 22.80 -10.26
CA SER A 308 -6.74 22.83 -11.27
C SER A 308 -7.31 23.15 -12.65
N PRO A 309 -6.63 23.96 -13.48
CA PRO A 309 -7.09 24.25 -14.84
C PRO A 309 -7.30 22.95 -15.64
N PRO A 310 -8.40 22.82 -16.42
CA PRO A 310 -8.72 21.57 -17.12
C PRO A 310 -7.59 21.07 -18.04
N LEU A 311 -6.84 21.99 -18.68
CA LEU A 311 -5.70 21.62 -19.51
C LEU A 311 -4.56 20.99 -18.66
N LEU A 312 -4.28 21.53 -17.47
CA LEU A 312 -3.29 20.95 -16.56
C LEU A 312 -3.69 19.55 -16.11
N VAL A 313 -4.97 19.37 -15.74
CA VAL A 313 -5.50 18.04 -15.37
C VAL A 313 -5.39 17.05 -16.52
N LEU A 314 -5.77 17.47 -17.75
CA LEU A 314 -5.65 16.62 -18.94
C LEU A 314 -4.21 16.20 -19.21
N VAL A 315 -3.28 17.16 -19.20
CA VAL A 315 -1.86 16.88 -19.49
C VAL A 315 -1.24 16.06 -18.36
N ALA A 316 -1.61 16.30 -17.11
CA ALA A 316 -1.21 15.44 -15.98
C ALA A 316 -1.72 13.99 -16.15
N ALA A 317 -2.98 13.81 -16.53
CA ALA A 317 -3.55 12.48 -16.79
C ALA A 317 -2.85 11.74 -17.93
N LEU A 318 -2.56 12.44 -19.04
CA LEU A 318 -1.82 11.86 -20.16
C LEU A 318 -0.37 11.50 -19.75
N THR A 319 0.26 12.33 -18.92
CA THR A 319 1.59 12.05 -18.38
C THR A 319 1.59 10.84 -17.46
N VAL A 320 0.61 10.72 -16.56
CA VAL A 320 0.43 9.52 -15.72
C VAL A 320 0.22 8.28 -16.60
N GLY A 321 -0.60 8.38 -17.66
CA GLY A 321 -0.81 7.31 -18.62
C GLY A 321 0.48 6.88 -19.32
N MET A 322 1.28 7.87 -19.78
CA MET A 322 2.57 7.59 -20.44
C MET A 322 3.59 6.98 -19.48
N MET A 323 3.72 7.48 -18.26
CA MET A 323 4.61 6.89 -17.25
C MET A 323 4.18 5.47 -16.85
N SER A 324 2.87 5.23 -16.74
CA SER A 324 2.31 3.90 -16.51
C SER A 324 2.63 2.94 -17.66
N PHE A 325 2.58 3.42 -18.90
CA PHE A 325 2.97 2.66 -20.09
C PHE A 325 4.47 2.32 -20.06
N VAL A 326 5.35 3.27 -19.70
CA VAL A 326 6.79 3.01 -19.53
C VAL A 326 7.03 1.93 -18.47
N LEU A 327 6.38 2.02 -17.31
CA LEU A 327 6.47 0.99 -16.26
C LEU A 327 5.99 -0.38 -16.76
N HIS A 328 4.92 -0.41 -17.56
CA HIS A 328 4.42 -1.66 -18.14
C HIS A 328 5.42 -2.26 -19.15
N GLN A 329 6.06 -1.46 -19.99
CA GLN A 329 7.07 -1.93 -20.95
C GLN A 329 8.35 -2.42 -20.25
N THR A 330 8.70 -1.77 -19.13
CA THR A 330 9.90 -2.13 -18.33
C THR A 330 9.55 -3.03 -17.13
N ARG A 331 8.37 -3.70 -17.15
CA ARG A 331 7.92 -4.52 -16.04
C ARG A 331 8.87 -5.65 -15.71
N THR A 332 9.00 -5.92 -14.44
CA THR A 332 9.81 -7.03 -13.93
C THR A 332 9.19 -8.38 -14.32
N GLN A 333 10.01 -9.28 -14.84
CA GLN A 333 9.64 -10.63 -15.28
C GLN A 333 10.63 -11.66 -14.73
N TRP A 334 10.16 -12.89 -14.60
CA TRP A 334 11.00 -14.03 -14.23
C TRP A 334 11.15 -14.95 -15.44
N LEU A 335 12.39 -15.08 -15.93
CA LEU A 335 12.71 -15.98 -17.05
C LEU A 335 13.21 -17.30 -16.52
N LEU A 336 12.57 -18.37 -16.97
CA LEU A 336 13.00 -19.74 -16.75
C LEU A 336 14.24 -20.08 -17.60
N PRO A 337 14.99 -21.15 -17.31
CA PRO A 337 16.14 -21.56 -18.11
C PRO A 337 15.82 -21.84 -19.57
N ASP A 338 14.58 -22.23 -19.88
CA ASP A 338 14.08 -22.44 -21.25
C ASP A 338 13.67 -21.16 -21.97
N GLY A 339 13.86 -19.99 -21.35
CA GLY A 339 13.51 -18.68 -21.88
C GLY A 339 12.04 -18.29 -21.75
N LYS A 340 11.19 -19.14 -21.17
CA LYS A 340 9.79 -18.79 -20.92
C LYS A 340 9.66 -17.89 -19.70
N VAL A 341 8.66 -17.00 -19.75
CA VAL A 341 8.30 -16.20 -18.60
C VAL A 341 7.55 -17.07 -17.59
N TRP A 342 8.11 -17.15 -16.38
CA TRP A 342 7.42 -17.83 -15.28
C TRP A 342 6.18 -17.03 -14.86
N SER A 343 5.06 -17.71 -14.79
CA SER A 343 3.79 -17.14 -14.34
C SER A 343 3.06 -18.14 -13.47
N ARG A 344 2.61 -17.69 -12.32
CA ARG A 344 1.71 -18.47 -11.44
C ARG A 344 0.24 -18.47 -11.89
N GLY A 345 -0.08 -17.90 -13.02
CA GLY A 345 -1.46 -17.59 -13.41
C GLY A 345 -2.01 -16.31 -12.73
N PHE A 346 -1.31 -15.79 -11.73
CA PHE A 346 -1.65 -14.54 -11.04
C PHE A 346 -0.41 -13.65 -10.96
N VAL A 347 -0.60 -12.36 -11.11
CA VAL A 347 0.47 -11.37 -10.87
C VAL A 347 0.60 -11.19 -9.36
N THR A 348 1.55 -11.89 -8.75
CA THR A 348 1.86 -11.76 -7.32
C THR A 348 3.29 -11.27 -7.15
N SER A 349 3.60 -10.70 -6.00
CA SER A 349 4.97 -10.28 -5.65
C SER A 349 5.88 -11.47 -5.35
N GLU A 350 5.33 -12.67 -5.19
CA GLU A 350 6.12 -13.88 -4.97
C GLU A 350 6.86 -14.27 -6.24
N GLY A 351 8.17 -14.40 -6.15
CA GLY A 351 8.98 -14.99 -7.20
C GLY A 351 8.74 -16.51 -7.32
N PRO A 352 9.34 -17.15 -8.34
CA PRO A 352 9.29 -18.59 -8.49
C PRO A 352 9.88 -19.30 -7.27
N PRO A 353 9.56 -20.58 -7.05
CA PRO A 353 10.20 -21.42 -6.02
C PRO A 353 11.72 -21.32 -6.06
N LEU A 354 12.40 -21.50 -4.92
CA LEU A 354 13.86 -21.30 -4.82
C LEU A 354 14.67 -22.32 -5.62
N ASP A 355 14.10 -23.49 -5.85
CA ASP A 355 14.63 -24.58 -6.69
C ASP A 355 14.48 -24.32 -8.19
N THR A 356 13.69 -23.30 -8.57
CA THR A 356 13.54 -22.88 -9.95
C THR A 356 14.68 -21.93 -10.31
N GLU A 357 15.54 -22.27 -11.25
CA GLU A 357 16.67 -21.43 -11.71
C GLU A 357 16.19 -20.20 -12.55
N ALA A 358 15.11 -19.56 -12.11
CA ALA A 358 14.54 -18.41 -12.81
C ALA A 358 15.33 -17.14 -12.55
N LYS A 359 15.57 -16.35 -13.61
CA LYS A 359 16.26 -15.05 -13.54
C LYS A 359 15.26 -13.91 -13.53
N CYS A 360 15.37 -13.02 -12.55
CA CYS A 360 14.63 -11.77 -12.50
C CYS A 360 15.20 -10.78 -13.51
N VAL A 361 14.40 -10.35 -14.47
CA VAL A 361 14.81 -9.41 -15.52
C VAL A 361 13.78 -8.29 -15.66
N ALA A 362 14.24 -7.09 -16.01
CA ALA A 362 13.38 -6.01 -16.46
C ALA A 362 13.98 -5.47 -17.78
N PRO A 363 13.19 -5.43 -18.86
CA PRO A 363 13.68 -4.95 -20.14
C PRO A 363 14.06 -3.47 -20.07
N TRP A 364 15.01 -3.06 -20.91
CA TRP A 364 15.34 -1.66 -21.09
C TRP A 364 14.20 -0.93 -21.80
N ILE A 365 14.04 0.35 -21.49
CA ILE A 365 13.09 1.21 -22.22
C ILE A 365 13.56 1.38 -23.66
N GLY A 366 12.64 1.26 -24.61
CA GLY A 366 12.92 1.56 -26.01
C GLY A 366 13.09 3.07 -26.25
N LEU A 367 13.80 3.43 -27.33
CA LEU A 367 14.03 4.84 -27.65
C LEU A 367 12.72 5.60 -27.91
N ARG A 368 11.73 4.97 -28.54
CA ARG A 368 10.42 5.58 -28.82
C ARG A 368 9.66 5.90 -27.55
N GLU A 369 9.63 4.96 -26.61
CA GLU A 369 8.98 5.10 -25.30
C GLU A 369 9.68 6.17 -24.47
N LEU A 370 11.02 6.21 -24.50
CA LEU A 370 11.81 7.23 -23.81
C LEU A 370 11.53 8.63 -24.37
N VAL A 371 11.55 8.79 -25.70
CA VAL A 371 11.24 10.08 -26.33
C VAL A 371 9.82 10.50 -26.03
N GLY A 372 8.85 9.59 -26.15
CA GLY A 372 7.45 9.86 -25.80
C GLY A 372 7.27 10.31 -24.35
N ALA A 373 7.94 9.63 -23.41
CA ALA A 373 7.93 10.00 -22.00
C ALA A 373 8.53 11.39 -21.75
N CYS A 374 9.68 11.69 -22.36
CA CYS A 374 10.32 13.01 -22.24
C CYS A 374 9.44 14.13 -22.81
N VAL A 375 8.86 13.93 -24.00
CA VAL A 375 7.96 14.91 -24.63
C VAL A 375 6.72 15.16 -23.75
N MET A 376 6.10 14.10 -23.27
CA MET A 376 4.91 14.21 -22.42
C MET A 376 5.22 14.93 -21.10
N TYR A 377 6.33 14.58 -20.46
CA TYR A 377 6.73 15.22 -19.20
C TYR A 377 7.12 16.69 -19.40
N ALA A 378 7.81 17.01 -20.51
CA ALA A 378 8.11 18.39 -20.88
C ALA A 378 6.82 19.20 -21.13
N ALA A 379 5.83 18.64 -21.83
CA ALA A 379 4.54 19.27 -22.02
C ALA A 379 3.82 19.52 -20.68
N PHE A 380 3.87 18.57 -19.76
CA PHE A 380 3.33 18.73 -18.41
C PHE A 380 4.01 19.89 -17.66
N LEU A 381 5.36 19.92 -17.63
CA LEU A 381 6.10 20.98 -16.94
C LEU A 381 5.84 22.35 -17.56
N LEU A 382 5.80 22.46 -18.90
CA LEU A 382 5.51 23.74 -19.58
C LEU A 382 4.09 24.22 -19.25
N THR A 383 3.10 23.32 -19.22
CA THR A 383 1.73 23.65 -18.84
C THR A 383 1.65 24.09 -17.37
N LEU A 384 2.38 23.39 -16.49
CA LEU A 384 2.44 23.74 -15.07
C LEU A 384 3.05 25.13 -14.85
N VAL A 385 4.21 25.40 -15.47
CA VAL A 385 4.88 26.71 -15.37
C VAL A 385 4.00 27.82 -15.92
N TYR A 386 3.35 27.59 -17.07
CA TYR A 386 2.41 28.58 -17.63
C TYR A 386 1.34 29.00 -16.63
N TYR A 387 0.74 28.06 -15.88
CA TYR A 387 -0.29 28.38 -14.92
C TYR A 387 0.24 28.87 -13.55
N ILE A 388 1.52 28.69 -13.26
CA ILE A 388 2.15 29.30 -12.08
C ILE A 388 2.45 30.77 -12.33
N GLU A 389 2.79 31.14 -13.60
CA GLU A 389 3.18 32.49 -13.96
C GLU A 389 1.98 33.37 -14.42
N SER A 390 0.81 32.76 -14.73
CA SER A 390 -0.40 33.46 -15.18
C SER A 390 -1.27 33.91 -14.01
#